data_4fd9f8962721baefb25dbf4a3c59f794
#
_entry.id   4fd9f8962721baefb25dbf4a3c59f794
#
_cell.length_a   1.000
_cell.length_b   1.000
_cell.length_c   1.000
_cell.angle_alpha   90.00
_cell.angle_beta   90.00
_cell.angle_gamma   90.00
#
_symmetry.space_group_name_H-M   'P 1'
#
loop_
_entity.id
_entity.type
_entity.pdbx_description
1 polymer ?
#
loop_
_entity_poly.entity_id
_entity_poly.type
_entity_poly.pdbx_seq_one_letter_code
_entity_poly.pdbx_strand_id
1 'polypeptide(L)'
;MKDSKQILQLVVKVLVLLAIILVLWWLLFTEKDNHLSLEVNSDINVTPEQIQRIKAIGEWEFLSISDEELVDTVRKGLFKDDQLVRIYYGTLRIGVNLQHVKDGWIKTQGDSVSVTLPKVGLLDEHFIDEARTKAFYESGKWTPKDREALYHKAHRQMKAHCLTPQNLKSAENNADTQFRRMMKAMGYNNITIRFAP
;
A
#
# COMPACT_ATOMS: atom_id res chain seq x y z
N MET A 1 -18.82 -49.71 78.53
CA MET A 1 -18.10 -48.43 78.34
C MET A 1 -17.12 -48.41 77.15
N LYS A 2 -16.79 -49.54 76.56
CA LYS A 2 -15.82 -49.58 75.39
C LYS A 2 -16.54 -49.31 74.10
N ASP A 3 -17.79 -49.72 73.93
CA ASP A 3 -18.61 -49.61 72.71
C ASP A 3 -19.08 -48.17 72.41
N SER A 4 -19.37 -47.39 73.44
CA SER A 4 -19.77 -45.97 73.26
C SER A 4 -18.68 -45.08 72.69
N LYS A 5 -17.38 -45.36 73.05
CA LYS A 5 -16.24 -44.62 72.49
C LYS A 5 -15.98 -44.99 71.03
N GLN A 6 -16.19 -46.25 70.64
CA GLN A 6 -16.05 -46.70 69.24
C GLN A 6 -17.14 -46.12 68.38
N ILE A 7 -18.39 -46.08 68.85
CA ILE A 7 -19.52 -45.46 68.13
C ILE A 7 -19.29 -43.97 67.96
N LEU A 8 -18.80 -43.26 69.02
CA LEU A 8 -18.49 -41.86 68.98
C LEU A 8 -17.38 -41.54 67.91
N GLN A 9 -16.32 -42.38 67.88
CA GLN A 9 -15.25 -42.26 66.91
C GLN A 9 -15.72 -42.50 65.47
N LEU A 10 -16.63 -43.44 65.27
CA LEU A 10 -17.23 -43.74 63.99
C LEU A 10 -18.06 -42.52 63.46
N VAL A 11 -18.91 -41.97 64.37
CA VAL A 11 -19.74 -40.80 64.05
C VAL A 11 -18.87 -39.59 63.70
N VAL A 12 -17.79 -39.35 64.42
CA VAL A 12 -16.86 -38.26 64.12
C VAL A 12 -16.17 -38.45 62.77
N LYS A 13 -15.74 -39.68 62.44
CA LYS A 13 -15.16 -39.99 61.12
C LYS A 13 -16.14 -39.76 59.97
N VAL A 14 -17.39 -40.15 60.14
CA VAL A 14 -18.45 -39.93 59.16
C VAL A 14 -18.74 -38.44 58.95
N LEU A 15 -18.80 -37.67 60.03
CA LEU A 15 -19.01 -36.21 59.97
C LEU A 15 -17.82 -35.48 59.26
N VAL A 16 -16.59 -35.92 59.53
CA VAL A 16 -15.40 -35.36 58.85
C VAL A 16 -15.45 -35.69 57.37
N LEU A 17 -15.82 -36.91 57.00
CA LEU A 17 -15.92 -37.34 55.62
C LEU A 17 -17.02 -36.58 54.87
N LEU A 18 -18.18 -36.34 55.48
CA LEU A 18 -19.25 -35.51 54.97
C LEU A 18 -18.80 -34.04 54.79
N ALA A 19 -18.04 -33.49 55.73
CA ALA A 19 -17.54 -32.14 55.62
C ALA A 19 -16.53 -32.00 54.43
N ILE A 20 -15.67 -33.00 54.23
CA ILE A 20 -14.73 -33.04 53.10
C ILE A 20 -15.51 -33.12 51.78
N ILE A 21 -16.54 -33.97 51.70
CA ILE A 21 -17.38 -34.07 50.49
C ILE A 21 -18.08 -32.75 50.21
N LEU A 22 -18.62 -32.06 51.21
CA LEU A 22 -19.26 -30.75 51.03
C LEU A 22 -18.27 -29.67 50.57
N VAL A 23 -17.04 -29.67 51.08
CA VAL A 23 -16.00 -28.74 50.67
C VAL A 23 -15.57 -29.02 49.23
N LEU A 24 -15.39 -30.31 48.87
CA LEU A 24 -15.08 -30.69 47.49
C LEU A 24 -16.22 -30.34 46.55
N TRP A 25 -17.45 -30.58 46.96
CA TRP A 25 -18.61 -30.22 46.18
C TRP A 25 -18.72 -28.69 46.00
N TRP A 26 -18.47 -27.92 47.06
CA TRP A 26 -18.40 -26.46 47.00
C TRP A 26 -17.28 -25.96 46.10
N LEU A 27 -16.07 -26.57 46.12
CA LEU A 27 -14.95 -26.25 45.23
C LEU A 27 -15.24 -26.62 43.78
N LEU A 28 -15.92 -27.71 43.50
CA LEU A 28 -16.27 -28.16 42.16
C LEU A 28 -17.42 -27.36 41.54
N PHE A 29 -18.35 -26.86 42.37
CA PHE A 29 -19.49 -26.06 41.91
C PHE A 29 -19.33 -24.55 42.09
N THR A 30 -18.26 -24.07 42.71
CA THR A 30 -17.82 -22.70 42.64
C THR A 30 -16.82 -22.53 41.47
N GLU A 31 -17.04 -23.16 40.32
CA GLU A 31 -16.57 -22.57 39.10
C GLU A 31 -17.40 -21.29 38.90
N LYS A 32 -16.94 -20.20 39.52
CA LYS A 32 -17.17 -18.88 38.96
C LYS A 32 -16.83 -18.98 37.50
N ASP A 33 -17.79 -18.67 36.64
CA ASP A 33 -17.60 -18.33 35.27
C ASP A 33 -16.48 -17.27 35.14
N ASN A 34 -15.24 -17.72 35.26
CA ASN A 34 -14.13 -17.02 34.68
C ASN A 34 -14.23 -17.26 33.17
N HIS A 35 -15.31 -16.78 32.54
CA HIS A 35 -15.25 -16.34 31.21
C HIS A 35 -14.22 -15.20 31.20
N LEU A 36 -12.96 -15.55 30.98
CA LEU A 36 -12.07 -14.70 30.24
C LEU A 36 -12.79 -14.54 28.88
N SER A 37 -13.75 -13.65 28.81
CA SER A 37 -14.11 -13.01 27.57
C SER A 37 -12.83 -12.26 27.22
N LEU A 38 -11.97 -12.89 26.43
CA LEU A 38 -11.16 -12.17 25.49
C LEU A 38 -12.21 -11.39 24.67
N GLU A 39 -12.51 -10.19 25.12
CA GLU A 39 -13.13 -9.18 24.33
C GLU A 39 -12.12 -8.96 23.21
N VAL A 40 -12.22 -9.83 22.20
CA VAL A 40 -11.61 -9.59 20.91
C VAL A 40 -12.31 -8.32 20.48
N ASN A 41 -11.63 -7.19 20.77
CA ASN A 41 -12.05 -5.91 20.26
C ASN A 41 -12.06 -6.08 18.74
N SER A 42 -13.22 -6.43 18.21
CA SER A 42 -13.44 -6.64 16.78
C SER A 42 -13.46 -5.31 16.01
N ASP A 43 -13.20 -4.20 16.68
CA ASP A 43 -12.93 -2.94 16.08
C ASP A 43 -11.51 -2.96 15.48
N ILE A 44 -11.43 -3.55 14.28
CA ILE A 44 -10.25 -3.46 13.43
C ILE A 44 -10.15 -1.99 13.01
N ASN A 45 -9.35 -1.22 13.75
CA ASN A 45 -9.07 0.17 13.42
C ASN A 45 -7.62 0.25 12.97
N VAL A 46 -7.39 0.77 11.75
CA VAL A 46 -6.02 1.15 11.34
C VAL A 46 -5.50 2.15 12.34
N THR A 47 -4.43 1.79 13.04
CA THR A 47 -3.84 2.67 14.04
C THR A 47 -3.21 3.89 13.37
N PRO A 48 -3.14 5.04 14.05
CA PRO A 48 -2.44 6.22 13.52
C PRO A 48 -1.00 5.90 13.09
N GLU A 49 -0.31 5.00 13.78
CA GLU A 49 1.03 4.55 13.42
C GLU A 49 1.05 3.77 12.10
N GLN A 50 0.09 2.89 11.86
CA GLN A 50 -0.03 2.17 10.58
C GLN A 50 -0.29 3.14 9.43
N ILE A 51 -1.15 4.14 9.61
CA ILE A 51 -1.40 5.19 8.63
C ILE A 51 -0.11 5.96 8.32
N GLN A 52 0.67 6.32 9.34
CA GLN A 52 1.95 7.00 9.15
C GLN A 52 2.98 6.11 8.43
N ARG A 53 3.03 4.82 8.72
CA ARG A 53 3.91 3.87 8.01
C ARG A 53 3.53 3.74 6.53
N ILE A 54 2.24 3.68 6.20
CA ILE A 54 1.77 3.67 4.81
C ILE A 54 2.13 4.99 4.12
N LYS A 55 1.92 6.13 4.78
CA LYS A 55 2.30 7.45 4.27
C LYS A 55 3.82 7.56 4.04
N ALA A 56 4.63 6.95 4.89
CA ALA A 56 6.09 6.95 4.81
C ALA A 56 6.65 6.19 3.59
N ILE A 57 5.86 5.34 2.92
CA ILE A 57 6.22 4.73 1.64
C ILE A 57 6.53 5.81 0.60
N GLY A 58 5.82 6.95 0.68
CA GLY A 58 6.01 8.09 -0.19
C GLY A 58 5.39 7.83 -1.56
N GLU A 59 6.23 7.56 -2.57
CA GLU A 59 5.77 7.25 -3.92
C GLU A 59 5.39 5.77 -4.04
N TRP A 60 4.23 5.50 -4.63
CA TRP A 60 3.78 4.15 -4.93
C TRP A 60 3.47 4.02 -6.41
N GLU A 61 4.30 3.24 -7.09
CA GLU A 61 4.20 2.96 -8.52
C GLU A 61 3.17 1.86 -8.78
N PHE A 62 2.28 2.08 -9.73
CA PHE A 62 1.25 1.12 -10.14
C PHE A 62 1.36 0.70 -11.60
N LEU A 63 2.07 1.47 -12.42
CA LEU A 63 2.34 1.17 -13.81
C LEU A 63 3.69 1.76 -14.21
N SER A 64 4.51 0.97 -14.88
CA SER A 64 5.77 1.39 -15.47
C SER A 64 5.72 1.17 -16.98
N ILE A 65 6.09 2.18 -17.76
CA ILE A 65 6.07 2.13 -19.23
C ILE A 65 7.45 2.54 -19.72
N SER A 66 8.15 1.61 -20.37
CA SER A 66 9.38 1.92 -21.10
C SER A 66 9.02 2.36 -22.51
N ASP A 67 9.63 3.45 -22.96
CA ASP A 67 9.38 4.04 -24.26
C ASP A 67 10.71 4.40 -24.95
N GLU A 68 10.69 4.43 -26.27
CA GLU A 68 11.79 4.79 -27.13
C GLU A 68 11.33 5.81 -28.16
N GLU A 69 11.95 6.99 -28.17
CA GLU A 69 11.60 8.04 -29.10
C GLU A 69 12.77 8.39 -30.03
N LEU A 70 12.51 8.31 -31.32
CA LEU A 70 13.39 8.80 -32.36
C LEU A 70 12.95 10.21 -32.73
N VAL A 71 13.80 11.19 -32.43
CA VAL A 71 13.53 12.60 -32.73
C VAL A 71 14.60 13.17 -33.63
N ASP A 72 14.18 14.07 -34.49
CA ASP A 72 15.04 14.73 -35.44
C ASP A 72 14.86 16.24 -35.45
N THR A 73 15.86 16.91 -35.98
CA THR A 73 15.79 18.32 -36.39
C THR A 73 16.63 18.54 -37.65
N VAL A 74 16.16 19.42 -38.49
CA VAL A 74 16.84 19.78 -39.76
C VAL A 74 17.09 21.28 -39.79
N ARG A 75 18.34 21.65 -40.10
CA ARG A 75 18.72 23.02 -40.38
C ARG A 75 18.91 23.20 -41.89
N LYS A 76 18.07 24.04 -42.48
CA LYS A 76 18.15 24.35 -43.90
C LYS A 76 19.41 25.13 -44.24
N GLY A 77 20.17 24.63 -45.18
CA GLY A 77 21.36 25.28 -45.73
C GLY A 77 21.13 25.73 -47.19
N LEU A 78 22.06 26.52 -47.71
CA LEU A 78 21.99 27.00 -49.12
C LEU A 78 22.30 25.88 -50.14
N PHE A 79 23.20 24.95 -49.79
CA PHE A 79 23.67 23.88 -50.67
C PHE A 79 23.31 22.48 -50.12
N LYS A 80 23.23 22.36 -48.83
CA LYS A 80 22.95 21.09 -48.13
C LYS A 80 22.28 21.37 -46.80
N ASP A 81 21.31 20.56 -46.47
CA ASP A 81 20.67 20.56 -45.17
C ASP A 81 21.50 19.75 -44.15
N ASP A 82 21.64 20.29 -42.94
CA ASP A 82 22.18 19.57 -41.82
C ASP A 82 21.05 18.89 -41.07
N GLN A 83 21.28 17.66 -40.62
CA GLN A 83 20.28 16.87 -39.89
C GLN A 83 20.88 16.25 -38.63
N LEU A 84 20.14 16.31 -37.55
CA LEU A 84 20.48 15.64 -36.31
C LEU A 84 19.29 14.72 -35.91
N VAL A 85 19.59 13.43 -35.77
CA VAL A 85 18.62 12.40 -35.36
C VAL A 85 19.16 11.68 -34.12
N ARG A 86 18.35 11.62 -33.08
CA ARG A 86 18.73 10.94 -31.82
C ARG A 86 17.62 10.01 -31.36
N ILE A 87 18.05 8.92 -30.72
CA ILE A 87 17.16 7.97 -30.05
C ILE A 87 17.29 8.20 -28.55
N TYR A 88 16.15 8.45 -27.91
CA TYR A 88 16.03 8.60 -26.45
C TYR A 88 15.29 7.41 -25.90
N TYR A 89 15.74 6.92 -24.74
CA TYR A 89 15.11 5.84 -23.98
C TYR A 89 14.62 6.39 -22.67
N GLY A 90 13.43 6.00 -22.24
CA GLY A 90 12.88 6.45 -20.97
C GLY A 90 11.98 5.40 -20.34
N THR A 91 11.78 5.54 -19.02
CA THR A 91 10.83 4.70 -18.27
C THR A 91 9.95 5.60 -17.43
N LEU A 92 8.69 5.73 -17.81
CA LEU A 92 7.72 6.55 -17.10
C LEU A 92 7.06 5.73 -16.01
N ARG A 93 7.20 6.20 -14.76
CA ARG A 93 6.61 5.59 -13.56
C ARG A 93 5.32 6.33 -13.24
N ILE A 94 4.20 5.60 -13.24
CA ILE A 94 2.86 6.15 -13.02
C ILE A 94 2.32 5.61 -11.70
N GLY A 95 1.90 6.51 -10.81
CA GLY A 95 1.49 6.13 -9.46
C GLY A 95 0.89 7.28 -8.68
N VAL A 96 0.96 7.18 -7.35
CA VAL A 96 0.53 8.22 -6.41
C VAL A 96 1.67 8.59 -5.45
N ASN A 97 1.74 9.85 -5.06
CA ASN A 97 2.64 10.29 -3.99
C ASN A 97 1.84 10.48 -2.70
N LEU A 98 2.06 9.60 -1.73
CA LEU A 98 1.38 9.60 -0.44
C LEU A 98 1.93 10.64 0.55
N GLN A 99 3.07 11.28 0.27
CA GLN A 99 3.64 12.32 1.15
C GLN A 99 2.71 13.54 1.26
N HIS A 100 1.95 13.81 0.20
CA HIS A 100 1.07 14.97 0.09
C HIS A 100 -0.40 14.68 0.43
N VAL A 101 -0.72 13.46 0.94
CA VAL A 101 -2.09 13.16 1.37
C VAL A 101 -2.47 13.99 2.59
N LYS A 102 -3.72 14.46 2.60
CA LYS A 102 -4.29 15.20 3.73
C LYS A 102 -4.65 14.25 4.86
N ASP A 103 -4.67 14.75 6.09
CA ASP A 103 -5.15 13.98 7.23
C ASP A 103 -6.57 13.46 6.99
N GLY A 104 -6.85 12.25 7.47
CA GLY A 104 -8.13 11.58 7.26
C GLY A 104 -8.33 10.97 5.86
N TRP A 105 -7.24 10.77 5.09
CA TRP A 105 -7.30 10.05 3.81
C TRP A 105 -7.67 8.57 3.96
N ILE A 106 -7.43 7.98 5.14
CA ILE A 106 -7.97 6.68 5.56
C ILE A 106 -8.96 6.94 6.71
N LYS A 107 -10.20 6.48 6.54
CA LYS A 107 -11.26 6.53 7.56
C LYS A 107 -11.80 5.14 7.79
N THR A 108 -11.93 4.76 9.05
CA THR A 108 -12.39 3.44 9.47
C THR A 108 -13.65 3.56 10.30
N GLN A 109 -14.55 2.58 10.19
CA GLN A 109 -15.75 2.45 10.99
C GLN A 109 -16.11 0.96 11.09
N GLY A 110 -15.82 0.33 12.22
CA GLY A 110 -15.97 -1.11 12.41
C GLY A 110 -15.16 -1.89 11.37
N ASP A 111 -15.80 -2.75 10.60
CA ASP A 111 -15.20 -3.55 9.54
C ASP A 111 -15.06 -2.83 8.19
N SER A 112 -15.43 -1.56 8.15
CA SER A 112 -15.46 -0.74 6.94
C SER A 112 -14.28 0.23 6.90
N VAL A 113 -13.67 0.40 5.74
CA VAL A 113 -12.60 1.36 5.49
C VAL A 113 -12.83 2.14 4.20
N SER A 114 -12.63 3.46 4.25
CA SER A 114 -12.64 4.34 3.09
C SER A 114 -11.26 4.98 2.93
N VAL A 115 -10.64 4.78 1.76
CA VAL A 115 -9.32 5.32 1.41
C VAL A 115 -9.49 6.34 0.28
N THR A 116 -8.96 7.54 0.45
CA THR A 116 -8.91 8.57 -0.59
C THR A 116 -7.47 8.80 -1.02
N LEU A 117 -7.11 8.24 -2.17
CA LEU A 117 -5.78 8.35 -2.76
C LEU A 117 -5.63 9.67 -3.52
N PRO A 118 -4.41 10.20 -3.66
CA PRO A 118 -4.13 11.27 -4.60
C PRO A 118 -4.46 10.84 -6.03
N LYS A 119 -4.61 11.82 -6.91
CA LYS A 119 -4.73 11.57 -8.35
C LYS A 119 -3.51 10.79 -8.85
N VAL A 120 -3.76 9.77 -9.65
CA VAL A 120 -2.70 9.03 -10.34
C VAL A 120 -2.04 9.91 -11.39
N GLY A 121 -0.73 9.89 -11.41
CA GLY A 121 0.06 10.69 -12.36
C GLY A 121 1.50 10.19 -12.50
N LEU A 122 2.29 10.94 -13.24
CA LEU A 122 3.73 10.69 -13.39
C LEU A 122 4.42 10.97 -12.05
N LEU A 123 5.26 10.04 -11.60
CA LEU A 123 5.99 10.15 -10.33
C LEU A 123 7.29 10.94 -10.48
N ASP A 124 7.97 10.82 -11.63
CA ASP A 124 9.25 11.48 -11.89
C ASP A 124 9.26 12.09 -13.29
N GLU A 125 9.61 13.38 -13.37
CA GLU A 125 9.76 14.09 -14.64
C GLU A 125 11.10 13.76 -15.32
N HIS A 126 12.10 13.21 -14.62
CA HIS A 126 13.42 12.85 -15.15
C HIS A 126 13.45 11.38 -15.58
N PHE A 127 12.52 10.98 -16.41
CA PHE A 127 12.34 9.60 -16.84
C PHE A 127 13.20 9.19 -18.04
N ILE A 128 13.87 10.14 -18.74
CA ILE A 128 14.76 9.86 -19.86
C ILE A 128 16.13 9.43 -19.32
N ASP A 129 16.60 8.28 -19.79
CA ASP A 129 17.95 7.77 -19.52
C ASP A 129 18.95 8.42 -20.50
N GLU A 130 19.60 9.50 -20.07
CA GLU A 130 20.57 10.21 -20.88
C GLU A 130 21.79 9.36 -21.23
N ALA A 131 22.19 8.43 -20.35
CA ALA A 131 23.32 7.55 -20.58
C ALA A 131 23.08 6.55 -21.73
N ARG A 132 21.84 6.20 -21.97
CA ARG A 132 21.41 5.33 -23.08
C ARG A 132 21.10 6.08 -24.36
N THR A 133 20.99 7.41 -24.32
CA THR A 133 20.69 8.23 -25.49
C THR A 133 21.75 8.07 -26.57
N LYS A 134 21.34 7.77 -27.80
CA LYS A 134 22.24 7.50 -28.92
C LYS A 134 22.07 8.52 -30.05
N ALA A 135 23.18 8.95 -30.64
CA ALA A 135 23.14 9.60 -31.94
C ALA A 135 22.85 8.53 -33.00
N PHE A 136 21.75 8.70 -33.75
CA PHE A 136 21.38 7.83 -34.87
C PHE A 136 21.98 8.33 -36.18
N TYR A 137 21.85 9.65 -36.42
CA TYR A 137 22.45 10.31 -37.56
C TYR A 137 22.77 11.76 -37.18
N GLU A 138 23.92 12.23 -37.64
CA GLU A 138 24.37 13.62 -37.43
C GLU A 138 25.14 14.11 -38.64
N SER A 139 24.70 15.22 -39.23
CA SER A 139 25.45 15.98 -40.22
C SER A 139 25.50 17.46 -39.84
N GLY A 140 26.56 18.16 -40.20
CA GLY A 140 26.80 19.56 -39.84
C GLY A 140 27.29 19.75 -38.40
N LYS A 141 27.13 20.97 -37.87
CA LYS A 141 27.57 21.33 -36.50
C LYS A 141 26.38 21.69 -35.63
N TRP A 142 26.21 20.98 -34.52
CA TRP A 142 25.12 21.16 -33.58
C TRP A 142 25.60 21.65 -32.21
N THR A 143 24.89 22.62 -31.66
CA THR A 143 25.20 23.21 -30.36
C THR A 143 24.58 22.39 -29.23
N PRO A 144 25.02 22.56 -27.97
CA PRO A 144 24.34 21.99 -26.82
C PRO A 144 22.86 22.39 -26.75
N LYS A 145 22.49 23.62 -27.12
CA LYS A 145 21.11 24.10 -27.15
C LYS A 145 20.24 23.35 -28.18
N ASP A 146 20.80 22.98 -29.33
CA ASP A 146 20.09 22.20 -30.34
C ASP A 146 19.76 20.78 -29.77
N ARG A 147 20.71 20.18 -29.05
CA ARG A 147 20.55 18.86 -28.41
C ARG A 147 19.54 18.90 -27.27
N GLU A 148 19.55 19.97 -26.47
CA GLU A 148 18.57 20.22 -25.42
C GLU A 148 17.16 20.37 -26.01
N ALA A 149 17.01 21.09 -27.12
CA ALA A 149 15.73 21.22 -27.82
C ALA A 149 15.16 19.84 -28.27
N LEU A 150 16.04 18.94 -28.74
CA LEU A 150 15.67 17.56 -29.09
C LEU A 150 15.29 16.75 -27.84
N TYR A 151 16.03 16.89 -26.76
CA TYR A 151 15.68 16.25 -25.47
C TYR A 151 14.25 16.65 -25.04
N HIS A 152 13.95 17.94 -25.03
CA HIS A 152 12.61 18.42 -24.71
C HIS A 152 11.53 17.96 -25.69
N LYS A 153 11.87 17.78 -26.97
CA LYS A 153 10.96 17.22 -27.97
C LYS A 153 10.64 15.76 -27.61
N ALA A 154 11.67 14.94 -27.38
CA ALA A 154 11.49 13.54 -26.96
C ALA A 154 10.70 13.42 -25.67
N HIS A 155 11.04 14.23 -24.66
CA HIS A 155 10.35 14.25 -23.37
C HIS A 155 8.83 14.50 -23.52
N ARG A 156 8.45 15.50 -24.33
CA ARG A 156 7.01 15.76 -24.59
C ARG A 156 6.32 14.63 -25.34
N GLN A 157 7.00 14.04 -26.33
CA GLN A 157 6.44 12.93 -27.12
C GLN A 157 6.21 11.69 -26.26
N MET A 158 7.21 11.28 -25.49
CA MET A 158 7.10 10.17 -24.54
C MET A 158 5.97 10.39 -23.54
N LYS A 159 5.86 11.60 -22.97
CA LYS A 159 4.72 11.92 -22.06
C LYS A 159 3.39 11.77 -22.78
N ALA A 160 3.26 12.25 -24.01
CA ALA A 160 2.01 12.15 -24.78
C ALA A 160 1.66 10.70 -25.11
N HIS A 161 2.65 9.86 -25.44
CA HIS A 161 2.45 8.44 -25.76
C HIS A 161 2.13 7.60 -24.51
N CYS A 162 2.76 7.90 -23.38
CA CYS A 162 2.65 7.07 -22.17
C CYS A 162 1.54 7.53 -21.21
N LEU A 163 1.28 8.84 -21.07
CA LEU A 163 0.25 9.36 -20.15
C LEU A 163 -1.14 9.44 -20.80
N THR A 164 -1.52 8.40 -21.51
CA THR A 164 -2.85 8.30 -22.10
C THR A 164 -3.93 8.07 -21.04
N PRO A 165 -5.20 8.47 -21.30
CA PRO A 165 -6.31 8.17 -20.40
C PRO A 165 -6.42 6.67 -20.07
N GLN A 166 -6.10 5.79 -21.04
CA GLN A 166 -6.13 4.35 -20.84
C GLN A 166 -5.05 3.89 -19.85
N ASN A 167 -3.81 4.38 -19.99
CA ASN A 167 -2.71 4.01 -19.12
C ASN A 167 -2.93 4.56 -17.68
N LEU A 168 -3.43 5.79 -17.55
CA LEU A 168 -3.80 6.35 -16.26
C LEU A 168 -4.91 5.52 -15.61
N LYS A 169 -5.92 5.11 -16.37
CA LYS A 169 -7.00 4.24 -15.86
C LYS A 169 -6.48 2.86 -15.44
N SER A 170 -5.53 2.30 -16.19
CA SER A 170 -4.88 1.03 -15.81
C SER A 170 -4.12 1.17 -14.50
N ALA A 171 -3.39 2.25 -14.31
CA ALA A 171 -2.69 2.54 -13.05
C ALA A 171 -3.68 2.73 -11.88
N GLU A 172 -4.81 3.43 -12.08
CA GLU A 172 -5.89 3.54 -11.08
C GLU A 172 -6.46 2.17 -10.68
N ASN A 173 -6.73 1.30 -11.66
CA ASN A 173 -7.26 -0.04 -11.39
C ASN A 173 -6.25 -0.90 -10.61
N ASN A 174 -4.96 -0.77 -10.95
CA ASN A 174 -3.89 -1.44 -10.21
C ASN A 174 -3.79 -0.92 -8.77
N ALA A 175 -3.89 0.40 -8.58
CA ALA A 175 -3.93 1.04 -7.28
C ALA A 175 -5.12 0.54 -6.45
N ASP A 176 -6.35 0.58 -7.00
CA ASP A 176 -7.55 0.06 -6.32
C ASP A 176 -7.35 -1.39 -5.88
N THR A 177 -6.84 -2.24 -6.79
CA THR A 177 -6.62 -3.65 -6.49
C THR A 177 -5.60 -3.85 -5.37
N GLN A 178 -4.48 -3.14 -5.41
CA GLN A 178 -3.42 -3.29 -4.39
C GLN A 178 -3.86 -2.75 -3.03
N PHE A 179 -4.48 -1.57 -2.98
CA PHE A 179 -5.00 -1.01 -1.73
C PHE A 179 -6.13 -1.87 -1.16
N ARG A 180 -7.02 -2.38 -1.98
CA ARG A 180 -8.08 -3.29 -1.54
C ARG A 180 -7.52 -4.58 -0.94
N ARG A 181 -6.50 -5.18 -1.57
CA ARG A 181 -5.81 -6.36 -1.02
C ARG A 181 -5.14 -6.04 0.31
N MET A 182 -4.47 -4.90 0.41
CA MET A 182 -3.82 -4.45 1.65
C MET A 182 -4.84 -4.26 2.76
N MET A 183 -5.94 -3.54 2.53
CA MET A 183 -6.98 -3.32 3.53
C MET A 183 -7.66 -4.63 3.94
N LYS A 184 -7.87 -5.55 2.99
CA LYS A 184 -8.40 -6.88 3.30
C LYS A 184 -7.45 -7.69 4.18
N ALA A 185 -6.13 -7.63 3.93
CA ALA A 185 -5.12 -8.28 4.76
C ALA A 185 -5.05 -7.67 6.17
N MET A 186 -5.46 -6.42 6.34
CA MET A 186 -5.61 -5.74 7.63
C MET A 186 -6.94 -6.06 8.33
N GLY A 187 -7.82 -6.89 7.72
CA GLY A 187 -9.05 -7.41 8.32
C GLY A 187 -10.33 -6.69 7.92
N TYR A 188 -10.28 -5.66 7.05
CA TYR A 188 -11.50 -4.97 6.60
C TYR A 188 -12.26 -5.80 5.56
N ASN A 189 -13.58 -5.88 5.71
CA ASN A 189 -14.45 -6.56 4.75
C ASN A 189 -15.09 -5.57 3.75
N ASN A 190 -15.45 -4.39 4.21
CA ASN A 190 -16.10 -3.34 3.42
C ASN A 190 -15.08 -2.25 3.05
N ILE A 191 -14.57 -2.29 1.82
CA ILE A 191 -13.47 -1.44 1.38
C ILE A 191 -13.91 -0.52 0.25
N THR A 192 -13.78 0.78 0.46
CA THR A 192 -14.04 1.82 -0.54
C THR A 192 -12.74 2.54 -0.88
N ILE A 193 -12.34 2.52 -2.15
CA ILE A 193 -11.19 3.27 -2.64
C ILE A 193 -11.70 4.38 -3.57
N ARG A 194 -11.21 5.58 -3.38
CA ARG A 194 -11.50 6.76 -4.21
C ARG A 194 -10.21 7.48 -4.56
N PHE A 195 -10.20 8.18 -5.69
CA PHE A 195 -9.12 9.08 -6.07
C PHE A 195 -9.58 10.52 -5.92
N ALA A 196 -8.67 11.38 -5.47
CA ALA A 196 -8.91 12.81 -5.43
C ALA A 196 -9.09 13.34 -6.86
N PRO A 197 -9.94 14.36 -7.07
CA PRO A 197 -10.21 14.95 -8.38
C PRO A 197 -8.99 15.66 -9.00
#